data_19b2259af5b32baae4aee0a8ac61f9f6
#
_entry.id   19b2259af5b32baae4aee0a8ac61f9f6
#
_cell.length_a   1.000
_cell.length_b   1.000
_cell.length_c   1.000
_cell.angle_alpha   90.00
_cell.angle_beta   90.00
_cell.angle_gamma   90.00
#
_symmetry.space_group_name_H-M   'P 1'
#
loop_
_entity.id
_entity.type
_entity.pdbx_description
1 polymer ?
#
loop_
_entity_poly.entity_id
_entity_poly.type
_entity_poly.pdbx_seq_one_letter_code
_entity_poly.pdbx_strand_id
1 'polypeptide(L)'
;MPWGDGEGADVRLIAELRGLLADAGLVGSFLVRDLVTGNEIGIDPDVEFPVASLVKLPLAVAVTERVDQGRIDGAMPVTVAPGRLTPPGPTGLSRFRHPARIAVDDLLYLSTAISDNAAADALFELVPPAEVQQAVADLGVRGIAVRHLMRDLVDTPAERFGPDEVHLAHALAINSGTPGRGHAVPQLDVSRANSGTARAFVDLLAALWTSNRPAAARVRELLSATVIRHRLAPDFSSDASRWSGKTGTLLNLRHEVGVVEHADGAVLAVAALTESTVPAAVQPAAEALMAQVARALHDHLRSL
;
A
#
# COMPACT_ATOMS: atom_id res chain seq x y z
N MET A 1 -13.11 -34.48 22.22
CA MET A 1 -13.12 -33.42 21.23
C MET A 1 -13.03 -32.09 21.95
N PRO A 2 -11.86 -31.44 22.08
CA PRO A 2 -11.78 -30.04 22.50
C PRO A 2 -11.68 -29.16 21.23
N TRP A 3 -12.82 -28.83 20.67
CA TRP A 3 -12.97 -27.75 19.71
C TRP A 3 -13.47 -26.57 20.55
N GLY A 4 -12.68 -25.53 20.74
CA GLY A 4 -13.27 -24.32 21.28
C GLY A 4 -12.42 -23.19 21.82
N ASP A 5 -11.19 -23.39 22.27
CA ASP A 5 -10.50 -22.30 22.97
C ASP A 5 -9.82 -21.30 22.02
N GLY A 6 -9.29 -21.73 20.90
CA GLY A 6 -8.63 -20.86 19.90
C GLY A 6 -9.59 -19.96 19.10
N GLU A 7 -10.64 -20.54 18.49
CA GLU A 7 -11.63 -19.76 17.73
C GLU A 7 -12.32 -18.70 18.60
N GLY A 8 -12.60 -19.00 19.85
CA GLY A 8 -13.19 -18.05 20.78
C GLY A 8 -12.24 -16.90 21.18
N ALA A 9 -10.93 -17.15 21.17
CA ALA A 9 -9.91 -16.12 21.42
C ALA A 9 -9.76 -15.16 20.22
N ASP A 10 -9.73 -15.72 19.02
CA ASP A 10 -9.67 -14.92 17.76
C ASP A 10 -10.86 -13.98 17.64
N VAL A 11 -12.08 -14.48 17.86
CA VAL A 11 -13.32 -13.69 17.77
C VAL A 11 -13.32 -12.54 18.78
N ARG A 12 -12.86 -12.80 20.02
CA ARG A 12 -12.78 -11.74 21.05
C ARG A 12 -11.75 -10.68 20.68
N LEU A 13 -10.54 -11.08 20.29
CA LEU A 13 -9.50 -10.16 19.88
C LEU A 13 -9.96 -9.28 18.70
N ILE A 14 -10.53 -9.88 17.66
CA ILE A 14 -11.03 -9.14 16.48
C ILE A 14 -12.12 -8.14 16.90
N ALA A 15 -13.05 -8.52 17.78
CA ALA A 15 -14.11 -7.62 18.25
C ALA A 15 -13.54 -6.45 19.06
N GLU A 16 -12.57 -6.68 19.93
CA GLU A 16 -11.88 -5.64 20.69
C GLU A 16 -11.14 -4.65 19.75
N LEU A 17 -10.37 -5.17 18.81
CA LEU A 17 -9.61 -4.35 17.87
C LEU A 17 -10.51 -3.51 16.96
N ARG A 18 -11.67 -4.05 16.53
CA ARG A 18 -12.68 -3.27 15.81
C ARG A 18 -13.24 -2.13 16.66
N GLY A 19 -13.47 -2.38 17.95
CA GLY A 19 -13.90 -1.35 18.89
C GLY A 19 -12.89 -0.21 18.99
N LEU A 20 -11.62 -0.53 19.18
CA LEU A 20 -10.53 0.46 19.24
C LEU A 20 -10.42 1.30 17.96
N LEU A 21 -10.56 0.68 16.79
CA LEU A 21 -10.57 1.39 15.51
C LEU A 21 -11.75 2.35 15.42
N ALA A 22 -12.96 1.89 15.76
CA ALA A 22 -14.18 2.71 15.71
C ALA A 22 -14.09 3.90 16.66
N ASP A 23 -13.62 3.70 17.90
CA ASP A 23 -13.43 4.75 18.91
C ASP A 23 -12.44 5.83 18.46
N ALA A 24 -11.45 5.46 17.64
CA ALA A 24 -10.48 6.37 17.04
C ALA A 24 -10.96 7.00 15.71
N GLY A 25 -12.17 6.71 15.28
CA GLY A 25 -12.72 7.19 14.00
C GLY A 25 -12.03 6.56 12.78
N LEU A 26 -11.63 5.30 12.89
CA LEU A 26 -11.06 4.52 11.79
C LEU A 26 -11.98 3.38 11.38
N VAL A 27 -12.08 3.17 10.06
CA VAL A 27 -12.56 1.92 9.46
C VAL A 27 -11.35 1.24 8.83
N GLY A 28 -11.16 -0.06 9.06
CA GLY A 28 -9.96 -0.74 8.60
C GLY A 28 -10.16 -2.20 8.22
N SER A 29 -9.38 -2.62 7.22
CA SER A 29 -9.20 -3.99 6.77
C SER A 29 -7.76 -4.41 7.06
N PHE A 30 -7.58 -5.48 7.82
CA PHE A 30 -6.27 -5.98 8.25
C PHE A 30 -6.14 -7.45 7.95
N LEU A 31 -4.93 -7.86 7.57
CA LEU A 31 -4.55 -9.28 7.50
C LEU A 31 -3.09 -9.45 7.89
N VAL A 32 -2.82 -10.43 8.74
CA VAL A 32 -1.49 -10.93 9.04
C VAL A 32 -1.44 -12.40 8.69
N ARG A 33 -0.42 -12.80 7.93
CA ARG A 33 -0.19 -14.20 7.53
C ARG A 33 1.26 -14.60 7.77
N ASP A 34 1.46 -15.70 8.45
CA ASP A 34 2.76 -16.37 8.51
C ASP A 34 3.04 -17.05 7.15
N LEU A 35 4.12 -16.67 6.49
CA LEU A 35 4.46 -17.18 5.16
C LEU A 35 5.10 -18.58 5.19
N VAL A 36 5.44 -19.09 6.37
CA VAL A 36 6.00 -20.45 6.55
C VAL A 36 4.88 -21.44 6.81
N THR A 37 3.97 -21.13 7.73
CA THR A 37 2.88 -22.04 8.13
C THR A 37 1.61 -21.86 7.29
N GLY A 38 1.40 -20.68 6.71
CA GLY A 38 0.18 -20.29 6.02
C GLY A 38 -0.95 -19.86 6.96
N ASN A 39 -0.75 -19.91 8.27
CA ASN A 39 -1.74 -19.44 9.25
C ASN A 39 -1.97 -17.94 9.10
N GLU A 40 -3.21 -17.49 9.27
CA GLU A 40 -3.57 -16.08 9.14
C GLU A 40 -4.65 -15.66 10.13
N ILE A 41 -4.65 -14.36 10.46
CA ILE A 41 -5.68 -13.69 11.26
C ILE A 41 -5.91 -12.30 10.71
N GLY A 42 -7.16 -11.82 10.70
CA GLY A 42 -7.46 -10.50 10.14
C GLY A 42 -8.81 -9.93 10.54
N ILE A 43 -8.99 -8.66 10.18
CA ILE A 43 -10.23 -7.90 10.34
C ILE A 43 -10.71 -7.55 8.93
N ASP A 44 -11.85 -8.10 8.51
CA ASP A 44 -12.49 -7.81 7.22
C ASP A 44 -11.51 -7.83 6.02
N PRO A 45 -10.65 -8.87 5.87
CA PRO A 45 -9.52 -8.85 4.95
C PRO A 45 -9.90 -8.81 3.46
N ASP A 46 -11.16 -9.09 3.14
CA ASP A 46 -11.70 -9.15 1.78
C ASP A 46 -12.47 -7.88 1.39
N VAL A 47 -12.54 -6.89 2.27
CA VAL A 47 -13.13 -5.58 1.97
C VAL A 47 -12.20 -4.81 1.03
N GLU A 48 -12.79 -4.32 -0.07
CA GLU A 48 -12.07 -3.57 -1.11
C GLU A 48 -11.92 -2.10 -0.70
N PHE A 49 -10.69 -1.58 -0.84
CA PHE A 49 -10.35 -0.17 -0.63
C PHE A 49 -9.73 0.44 -1.88
N PRO A 50 -9.89 1.76 -2.12
CA PRO A 50 -9.01 2.50 -3.02
C PRO A 50 -7.60 2.49 -2.42
N VAL A 51 -6.58 2.14 -3.22
CA VAL A 51 -5.27 1.77 -2.65
C VAL A 51 -4.22 2.88 -2.67
N ALA A 52 -4.57 4.04 -3.22
CA ALA A 52 -3.63 5.17 -3.32
C ALA A 52 -2.26 4.71 -3.88
N SER A 53 -1.16 5.14 -3.24
CA SER A 53 0.20 4.78 -3.67
C SER A 53 0.60 3.32 -3.47
N LEU A 54 -0.25 2.45 -2.90
CA LEU A 54 0.04 1.01 -2.88
C LEU A 54 0.07 0.41 -4.29
N VAL A 55 -0.59 1.04 -5.28
CA VAL A 55 -0.53 0.63 -6.70
C VAL A 55 0.89 0.59 -7.25
N LYS A 56 1.84 1.30 -6.63
CA LYS A 56 3.25 1.27 -7.03
C LYS A 56 3.95 -0.05 -6.73
N LEU A 57 3.39 -0.87 -5.84
CA LEU A 57 3.90 -2.22 -5.60
C LEU A 57 3.61 -3.16 -6.80
N PRO A 58 2.38 -3.33 -7.30
CA PRO A 58 2.14 -4.06 -8.54
C PRO A 58 2.87 -3.45 -9.75
N LEU A 59 3.03 -2.12 -9.83
CA LEU A 59 3.83 -1.49 -10.87
C LEU A 59 5.29 -1.93 -10.81
N ALA A 60 5.91 -1.93 -9.62
CA ALA A 60 7.28 -2.40 -9.44
C ALA A 60 7.43 -3.87 -9.86
N VAL A 61 6.47 -4.72 -9.52
CA VAL A 61 6.44 -6.12 -9.97
C VAL A 61 6.46 -6.20 -11.50
N ALA A 62 5.55 -5.53 -12.16
CA ALA A 62 5.42 -5.59 -13.62
C ALA A 62 6.66 -5.07 -14.35
N VAL A 63 7.27 -3.99 -13.86
CA VAL A 63 8.48 -3.42 -14.47
C VAL A 63 9.69 -4.31 -14.24
N THR A 64 9.89 -4.80 -13.00
CA THR A 64 11.02 -5.70 -12.69
C THR A 64 10.94 -7.04 -13.45
N GLU A 65 9.72 -7.56 -13.64
CA GLU A 65 9.49 -8.75 -14.49
C GLU A 65 9.93 -8.50 -15.94
N ARG A 66 9.67 -7.33 -16.51
CA ARG A 66 10.07 -6.98 -17.86
C ARG A 66 11.57 -6.75 -17.99
N VAL A 67 12.20 -6.22 -16.95
CA VAL A 67 13.65 -6.07 -16.88
C VAL A 67 14.31 -7.44 -16.80
N ASP A 68 13.83 -8.33 -15.94
CA ASP A 68 14.32 -9.71 -15.78
C ASP A 68 14.20 -10.54 -17.09
N GLN A 69 13.13 -10.28 -17.85
CA GLN A 69 12.89 -10.91 -19.16
C GLN A 69 13.68 -10.26 -20.32
N GLY A 70 14.45 -9.22 -20.07
CA GLY A 70 15.17 -8.46 -21.10
C GLY A 70 14.28 -7.66 -22.07
N ARG A 71 13.01 -7.43 -21.72
CA ARG A 71 12.06 -6.64 -22.52
C ARG A 71 12.23 -5.13 -22.31
N ILE A 72 12.76 -4.75 -21.17
CA ILE A 72 13.14 -3.37 -20.82
C ILE A 72 14.59 -3.44 -20.31
N ASP A 73 15.44 -2.53 -20.79
CA ASP A 73 16.77 -2.35 -20.22
C ASP A 73 16.65 -1.47 -18.97
N GLY A 74 17.03 -2.03 -17.79
CA GLY A 74 17.03 -1.28 -16.52
C GLY A 74 17.90 -0.03 -16.55
N ALA A 75 18.96 -0.02 -17.36
CA ALA A 75 19.82 1.14 -17.56
C ALA A 75 19.26 2.16 -18.58
N MET A 76 18.16 1.85 -19.26
CA MET A 76 17.56 2.74 -20.25
C MET A 76 17.15 4.07 -19.62
N PRO A 77 17.64 5.21 -20.12
CA PRO A 77 17.28 6.51 -19.56
C PRO A 77 15.93 6.99 -20.07
N VAL A 78 15.05 7.37 -19.14
CA VAL A 78 13.75 7.98 -19.40
C VAL A 78 13.80 9.46 -19.06
N THR A 79 13.28 10.32 -19.92
CA THR A 79 13.18 11.76 -19.64
C THR A 79 11.87 12.05 -18.93
N VAL A 80 11.97 12.58 -17.70
CA VAL A 80 10.83 13.01 -16.90
C VAL A 80 10.78 14.54 -16.88
N ALA A 81 9.74 15.12 -17.48
CA ALA A 81 9.52 16.56 -17.50
C ALA A 81 8.85 17.02 -16.19
N PRO A 82 9.16 18.25 -15.69
CA PRO A 82 8.46 18.84 -14.55
C PRO A 82 7.00 19.18 -14.89
N GLY A 83 6.18 19.39 -13.86
CA GLY A 83 4.80 19.86 -14.01
C GLY A 83 3.79 18.83 -14.52
N ARG A 84 4.15 17.57 -14.60
CA ARG A 84 3.22 16.47 -14.98
C ARG A 84 2.12 16.20 -13.95
N LEU A 85 2.33 16.66 -12.75
CA LEU A 85 1.43 16.47 -11.60
C LEU A 85 1.02 17.83 -11.05
N THR A 86 -0.27 18.04 -10.89
CA THR A 86 -0.82 19.23 -10.23
C THR A 86 -1.83 18.74 -9.17
N PRO A 87 -1.54 18.96 -7.88
CA PRO A 87 -0.29 19.54 -7.33
C PRO A 87 0.90 18.58 -7.46
N PRO A 88 2.12 19.11 -7.33
CA PRO A 88 3.29 18.25 -7.32
C PRO A 88 3.24 17.32 -6.11
N GLY A 89 3.61 16.06 -6.32
CA GLY A 89 3.74 15.08 -5.23
C GLY A 89 4.72 15.55 -4.16
N PRO A 90 4.71 14.92 -2.96
CA PRO A 90 5.50 15.38 -1.82
C PRO A 90 7.01 15.19 -2.00
N THR A 91 7.44 14.32 -2.92
CA THR A 91 8.83 13.85 -3.00
C THR A 91 9.36 13.78 -4.43
N GLY A 92 10.67 13.71 -4.57
CA GLY A 92 11.41 13.30 -5.76
C GLY A 92 11.20 14.18 -6.99
N LEU A 93 11.13 13.56 -8.17
CA LEU A 93 11.01 14.18 -9.48
C LEU A 93 9.77 15.05 -9.62
N SER A 94 8.69 14.75 -8.89
CA SER A 94 7.48 15.57 -8.86
C SER A 94 7.74 17.00 -8.32
N ARG A 95 8.88 17.24 -7.65
CA ARG A 95 9.33 18.55 -7.15
C ARG A 95 10.39 19.22 -8.02
N PHE A 96 10.87 18.56 -9.07
CA PHE A 96 11.93 19.10 -9.91
C PHE A 96 11.42 20.26 -10.78
N ARG A 97 12.31 21.24 -10.99
CA ARG A 97 12.02 22.44 -11.83
C ARG A 97 12.44 22.25 -13.28
N HIS A 98 13.32 21.28 -13.53
CA HIS A 98 13.88 21.02 -14.86
C HIS A 98 13.71 19.54 -15.22
N PRO A 99 13.67 19.21 -16.53
CA PRO A 99 13.65 17.83 -16.97
C PRO A 99 14.87 17.06 -16.45
N ALA A 100 14.65 15.81 -16.05
CA ALA A 100 15.70 14.90 -15.61
C ALA A 100 15.71 13.64 -16.48
N ARG A 101 16.91 13.09 -16.76
CA ARG A 101 17.06 11.78 -17.42
C ARG A 101 17.48 10.77 -16.35
N ILE A 102 16.63 9.80 -16.12
CA ILE A 102 16.77 8.81 -15.03
C ILE A 102 16.64 7.41 -15.62
N ALA A 103 17.49 6.49 -15.20
CA ALA A 103 17.40 5.08 -15.60
C ALA A 103 16.12 4.43 -15.05
N VAL A 104 15.60 3.40 -15.74
CA VAL A 104 14.40 2.66 -15.29
C VAL A 104 14.58 2.09 -13.88
N ASP A 105 15.75 1.52 -13.57
CA ASP A 105 16.05 0.98 -12.23
C ASP A 105 16.02 2.06 -11.14
N ASP A 106 16.45 3.29 -11.45
CA ASP A 106 16.40 4.42 -10.52
C ASP A 106 14.97 4.97 -10.39
N LEU A 107 14.18 4.95 -11.48
CA LEU A 107 12.75 5.28 -11.41
C LEU A 107 11.98 4.28 -10.54
N LEU A 108 12.32 2.99 -10.59
CA LEU A 108 11.77 1.97 -9.69
C LEU A 108 12.06 2.30 -8.22
N TYR A 109 13.31 2.69 -7.89
CA TYR A 109 13.67 3.14 -6.55
C TYR A 109 12.86 4.38 -6.14
N LEU A 110 12.83 5.42 -6.96
CA LEU A 110 12.09 6.65 -6.67
C LEU A 110 10.58 6.39 -6.47
N SER A 111 9.98 5.60 -7.36
CA SER A 111 8.57 5.23 -7.28
C SER A 111 8.23 4.44 -6.01
N THR A 112 9.06 3.46 -5.65
CA THR A 112 8.76 2.52 -4.57
C THR A 112 9.22 3.05 -3.22
N ALA A 113 10.52 3.37 -3.08
CA ALA A 113 11.14 3.70 -1.79
C ALA A 113 10.75 5.08 -1.26
N ILE A 114 10.65 6.09 -2.12
CA ILE A 114 10.21 7.44 -1.72
C ILE A 114 8.81 7.82 -2.20
N SER A 115 8.13 6.89 -2.85
CA SER A 115 6.75 7.08 -3.33
C SER A 115 6.57 8.23 -4.33
N ASP A 116 7.57 8.51 -5.18
CA ASP A 116 7.53 9.55 -6.21
C ASP A 116 6.45 9.25 -7.27
N ASN A 117 5.49 10.16 -7.42
CA ASN A 117 4.39 10.02 -8.37
C ASN A 117 4.83 10.23 -9.83
N ALA A 118 5.79 11.15 -10.07
CA ALA A 118 6.29 11.40 -11.42
C ALA A 118 7.14 10.23 -11.94
N ALA A 119 7.93 9.62 -11.06
CA ALA A 119 8.65 8.39 -11.39
C ALA A 119 7.69 7.24 -11.69
N ALA A 120 6.62 7.09 -10.90
CA ALA A 120 5.60 6.07 -11.14
C ALA A 120 4.90 6.27 -12.48
N ASP A 121 4.51 7.50 -12.83
CA ASP A 121 3.87 7.79 -14.12
C ASP A 121 4.80 7.52 -15.29
N ALA A 122 6.09 7.83 -15.16
CA ALA A 122 7.07 7.50 -16.19
C ALA A 122 7.20 5.98 -16.41
N LEU A 123 7.10 5.19 -15.33
CA LEU A 123 7.07 3.72 -15.41
C LEU A 123 5.75 3.19 -15.98
N PHE A 124 4.61 3.80 -15.66
CA PHE A 124 3.31 3.46 -16.26
C PHE A 124 3.25 3.77 -17.77
N GLU A 125 4.02 4.73 -18.26
CA GLU A 125 4.16 4.99 -19.71
C GLU A 125 4.90 3.85 -20.42
N LEU A 126 5.81 3.15 -19.73
CA LEU A 126 6.52 1.97 -20.23
C LEU A 126 5.70 0.69 -20.07
N VAL A 127 4.95 0.58 -18.96
CA VAL A 127 4.13 -0.57 -18.60
C VAL A 127 2.75 -0.07 -18.20
N PRO A 128 1.80 0.03 -19.14
CA PRO A 128 0.46 0.57 -18.90
C PRO A 128 -0.34 -0.20 -17.84
N PRO A 129 -1.36 0.41 -17.22
CA PRO A 129 -2.16 -0.21 -16.16
C PRO A 129 -2.67 -1.62 -16.49
N ALA A 130 -3.13 -1.86 -17.72
CA ALA A 130 -3.61 -3.18 -18.14
C ALA A 130 -2.52 -4.26 -18.09
N GLU A 131 -1.27 -3.90 -18.41
CA GLU A 131 -0.13 -4.82 -18.37
C GLU A 131 0.37 -5.04 -16.93
N VAL A 132 0.26 -4.02 -16.07
CA VAL A 132 0.50 -4.17 -14.62
C VAL A 132 -0.55 -5.10 -14.02
N GLN A 133 -1.82 -4.94 -14.38
CA GLN A 133 -2.91 -5.82 -13.96
C GLN A 133 -2.64 -7.28 -14.38
N GLN A 134 -2.17 -7.50 -15.61
CA GLN A 134 -1.84 -8.84 -16.11
C GLN A 134 -0.66 -9.45 -15.35
N ALA A 135 0.40 -8.68 -15.07
CA ALA A 135 1.55 -9.17 -14.33
C ALA A 135 1.18 -9.66 -12.92
N VAL A 136 0.26 -8.97 -12.24
CA VAL A 136 -0.28 -9.42 -10.94
C VAL A 136 -1.11 -10.69 -11.08
N ALA A 137 -1.94 -10.78 -12.14
CA ALA A 137 -2.76 -11.96 -12.41
C ALA A 137 -1.88 -13.19 -12.73
N ASP A 138 -0.75 -13.01 -13.43
CA ASP A 138 0.21 -14.06 -13.76
C ASP A 138 0.90 -14.66 -12.51
N LEU A 139 0.97 -13.90 -11.41
CA LEU A 139 1.39 -14.39 -10.09
C LEU A 139 0.26 -15.15 -9.34
N GLY A 140 -0.92 -15.29 -9.93
CA GLY A 140 -2.07 -15.92 -9.30
C GLY A 140 -2.82 -15.00 -8.32
N VAL A 141 -2.43 -13.75 -8.19
CA VAL A 141 -3.03 -12.78 -7.25
C VAL A 141 -4.30 -12.19 -7.84
N ARG A 142 -5.38 -12.20 -7.06
CA ARG A 142 -6.68 -11.62 -7.42
C ARG A 142 -7.09 -10.58 -6.38
N GLY A 143 -7.96 -9.64 -6.76
CA GLY A 143 -8.48 -8.62 -5.84
C GLY A 143 -7.61 -7.36 -5.77
N ILE A 144 -6.66 -7.17 -6.70
CA ILE A 144 -6.02 -5.88 -6.98
C ILE A 144 -6.47 -5.43 -8.36
N ALA A 145 -6.93 -4.19 -8.48
CA ALA A 145 -7.31 -3.58 -9.74
C ALA A 145 -6.46 -2.35 -10.03
N VAL A 146 -5.81 -2.35 -11.20
CA VAL A 146 -4.95 -1.25 -11.67
C VAL A 146 -5.61 -0.60 -12.87
N ARG A 147 -6.11 0.63 -12.73
CA ARG A 147 -6.97 1.30 -13.73
C ARG A 147 -6.41 2.59 -14.29
N HIS A 148 -5.63 3.34 -13.50
CA HIS A 148 -5.21 4.68 -13.86
C HIS A 148 -3.80 5.01 -13.34
N LEU A 149 -3.22 6.09 -13.84
CA LEU A 149 -1.91 6.62 -13.48
C LEU A 149 -1.97 7.44 -12.17
N MET A 150 -0.79 7.85 -11.67
CA MET A 150 -0.72 8.68 -10.46
C MET A 150 -1.25 10.10 -10.68
N ARG A 151 -1.10 10.66 -11.89
CA ARG A 151 -1.69 11.96 -12.23
C ARG A 151 -3.22 11.97 -12.07
N ASP A 152 -3.88 10.88 -12.44
CA ASP A 152 -5.32 10.76 -12.30
C ASP A 152 -5.74 10.59 -10.82
N LEU A 153 -4.86 9.99 -10.00
CA LEU A 153 -5.06 9.84 -8.56
C LEU A 153 -5.03 11.18 -7.84
N VAL A 154 -4.13 12.09 -8.22
CA VAL A 154 -3.95 13.37 -7.52
C VAL A 154 -4.93 14.46 -7.96
N ASP A 155 -5.67 14.28 -9.06
CA ASP A 155 -6.71 15.21 -9.50
C ASP A 155 -7.98 15.05 -8.62
N THR A 156 -7.89 15.50 -7.38
CA THR A 156 -8.96 15.42 -6.37
C THR A 156 -9.57 16.80 -6.09
N PRO A 157 -10.71 16.88 -5.39
CA PRO A 157 -11.24 18.16 -4.95
C PRO A 157 -10.29 18.99 -4.08
N ALA A 158 -9.30 18.36 -3.41
CA ALA A 158 -8.31 19.08 -2.60
C ALA A 158 -7.51 20.12 -3.39
N GLU A 159 -7.35 19.89 -4.70
CA GLU A 159 -6.67 20.79 -5.63
C GLU A 159 -7.35 22.17 -5.80
N ARG A 160 -8.63 22.22 -5.48
CA ARG A 160 -9.47 23.41 -5.64
C ARG A 160 -9.54 24.26 -4.39
N PHE A 161 -9.02 23.76 -3.26
CA PHE A 161 -9.02 24.43 -1.98
C PHE A 161 -7.64 25.07 -1.69
N GLY A 162 -7.66 26.20 -0.99
CA GLY A 162 -6.46 26.83 -0.46
C GLY A 162 -5.81 25.99 0.66
N PRO A 163 -4.55 26.25 1.03
CA PRO A 163 -3.85 25.48 2.06
C PRO A 163 -4.60 25.39 3.40
N ASP A 164 -5.31 26.46 3.78
CA ASP A 164 -6.08 26.53 5.02
C ASP A 164 -7.45 25.81 4.93
N GLU A 165 -7.87 25.45 3.71
CA GLU A 165 -9.18 24.84 3.41
C GLU A 165 -9.07 23.34 3.06
N VAL A 166 -7.88 22.76 3.13
CA VAL A 166 -7.65 21.31 2.79
C VAL A 166 -8.54 20.39 3.62
N HIS A 167 -8.88 20.78 4.86
CA HIS A 167 -9.82 20.03 5.70
C HIS A 167 -11.22 19.88 5.07
N LEU A 168 -11.65 20.81 4.19
CA LEU A 168 -12.92 20.70 3.46
C LEU A 168 -12.90 19.57 2.44
N ALA A 169 -11.74 19.29 1.81
CA ALA A 169 -11.59 18.13 0.93
C ALA A 169 -11.71 16.82 1.70
N HIS A 170 -11.15 16.75 2.91
CA HIS A 170 -11.33 15.59 3.79
C HIS A 170 -12.77 15.43 4.24
N ALA A 171 -13.44 16.53 4.61
CA ALA A 171 -14.85 16.50 4.96
C ALA A 171 -15.72 16.02 3.78
N LEU A 172 -15.43 16.48 2.57
CA LEU A 172 -16.11 16.01 1.35
C LEU A 172 -15.87 14.52 1.13
N ALA A 173 -14.63 14.05 1.27
CA ALA A 173 -14.29 12.65 1.16
C ALA A 173 -15.08 11.77 2.14
N ILE A 174 -15.22 12.21 3.39
CA ILE A 174 -15.92 11.49 4.44
C ILE A 174 -17.45 11.51 4.25
N ASN A 175 -18.01 12.67 3.90
CA ASN A 175 -19.47 12.87 3.90
C ASN A 175 -20.15 12.51 2.57
N SER A 176 -19.41 12.39 1.48
CA SER A 176 -19.97 12.10 0.16
C SER A 176 -19.97 10.60 -0.19
N GLY A 177 -19.46 9.75 0.71
CA GLY A 177 -19.25 8.35 0.45
C GLY A 177 -20.49 7.50 0.65
N THR A 178 -20.76 6.62 -0.29
CA THR A 178 -21.44 5.36 -0.02
C THR A 178 -20.37 4.29 0.22
N PRO A 179 -20.55 3.36 1.16
CA PRO A 179 -19.54 2.34 1.42
C PRO A 179 -19.10 1.62 0.15
N GLY A 180 -17.85 1.83 -0.25
CA GLY A 180 -17.19 1.15 -1.35
C GLY A 180 -17.49 1.70 -2.74
N ARG A 181 -18.73 1.75 -3.21
CA ARG A 181 -19.09 2.09 -4.60
C ARG A 181 -19.98 3.32 -4.68
N GLY A 182 -19.81 4.07 -5.79
CA GLY A 182 -20.62 5.26 -6.06
C GLY A 182 -20.16 6.51 -5.30
N HIS A 183 -18.93 6.53 -4.81
CA HIS A 183 -18.36 7.68 -4.12
C HIS A 183 -18.29 8.90 -5.05
N ALA A 184 -18.67 10.09 -4.56
CA ALA A 184 -18.66 11.33 -5.33
C ALA A 184 -17.25 11.75 -5.80
N VAL A 185 -16.22 11.41 -5.01
CA VAL A 185 -14.82 11.57 -5.40
C VAL A 185 -14.36 10.30 -6.13
N PRO A 186 -14.07 10.36 -7.45
CA PRO A 186 -13.76 9.18 -8.24
C PRO A 186 -12.58 8.35 -7.72
N GLN A 187 -11.59 9.02 -7.14
CA GLN A 187 -10.39 8.40 -6.60
C GLN A 187 -10.65 7.61 -5.29
N LEU A 188 -11.82 7.77 -4.69
CA LEU A 188 -12.29 7.05 -3.51
C LEU A 188 -13.38 6.00 -3.85
N ASP A 189 -13.81 5.92 -5.09
CA ASP A 189 -14.75 4.91 -5.56
C ASP A 189 -14.01 3.65 -6.03
N VAL A 190 -14.16 2.54 -5.31
CA VAL A 190 -13.49 1.25 -5.63
C VAL A 190 -13.81 0.73 -7.04
N SER A 191 -14.91 1.15 -7.66
CA SER A 191 -15.24 0.77 -9.03
C SER A 191 -14.46 1.57 -10.08
N ARG A 192 -13.88 2.70 -9.71
CA ARG A 192 -13.18 3.65 -10.60
C ARG A 192 -11.70 3.81 -10.25
N ALA A 193 -11.37 3.82 -8.97
CA ALA A 193 -10.01 3.95 -8.46
C ALA A 193 -9.16 2.69 -8.71
N ASN A 194 -7.84 2.81 -8.58
CA ASN A 194 -6.99 1.66 -8.28
C ASN A 194 -7.44 1.11 -6.93
N SER A 195 -7.79 -0.17 -6.85
CA SER A 195 -8.38 -0.76 -5.66
C SER A 195 -7.76 -2.10 -5.30
N GLY A 196 -7.96 -2.54 -4.05
CA GLY A 196 -7.49 -3.82 -3.59
C GLY A 196 -7.97 -4.17 -2.18
N THR A 197 -7.76 -5.42 -1.80
CA THR A 197 -8.08 -5.95 -0.47
C THR A 197 -6.82 -6.21 0.34
N ALA A 198 -6.90 -6.25 1.67
CA ALA A 198 -5.78 -6.64 2.51
C ALA A 198 -5.27 -8.05 2.15
N ARG A 199 -6.20 -8.98 1.88
CA ARG A 199 -5.86 -10.33 1.41
C ARG A 199 -5.04 -10.32 0.12
N ALA A 200 -5.47 -9.57 -0.87
CA ALA A 200 -4.80 -9.51 -2.16
C ALA A 200 -3.37 -8.96 -2.07
N PHE A 201 -3.13 -7.98 -1.18
CA PHE A 201 -1.78 -7.49 -0.92
C PHE A 201 -0.93 -8.50 -0.14
N VAL A 202 -1.50 -9.22 0.82
CA VAL A 202 -0.80 -10.32 1.51
C VAL A 202 -0.46 -11.44 0.53
N ASP A 203 -1.36 -11.81 -0.39
CA ASP A 203 -1.09 -12.79 -1.44
C ASP A 203 0.04 -12.33 -2.37
N LEU A 204 0.07 -11.06 -2.76
CA LEU A 204 1.14 -10.49 -3.58
C LEU A 204 2.49 -10.52 -2.84
N LEU A 205 2.51 -10.13 -1.57
CA LEU A 205 3.71 -10.20 -0.73
C LEU A 205 4.18 -11.64 -0.54
N ALA A 206 3.27 -12.58 -0.30
CA ALA A 206 3.59 -14.00 -0.21
C ALA A 206 4.23 -14.52 -1.50
N ALA A 207 3.65 -14.21 -2.66
CA ALA A 207 4.23 -14.58 -3.96
C ALA A 207 5.65 -14.02 -4.16
N LEU A 208 5.91 -12.80 -3.67
CA LEU A 208 7.24 -12.19 -3.76
C LEU A 208 8.26 -12.82 -2.79
N TRP A 209 7.84 -13.15 -1.55
CA TRP A 209 8.76 -13.70 -0.54
C TRP A 209 9.05 -15.19 -0.72
N THR A 210 8.15 -15.94 -1.33
CA THR A 210 8.35 -17.36 -1.64
C THR A 210 9.05 -17.61 -2.99
N SER A 211 9.20 -16.57 -3.82
CA SER A 211 9.83 -16.65 -5.14
C SER A 211 11.34 -16.48 -5.06
N ASN A 212 12.07 -17.35 -5.78
CA ASN A 212 13.52 -17.24 -5.98
C ASN A 212 13.90 -16.46 -7.26
N ARG A 213 12.94 -15.86 -7.97
CA ARG A 213 13.20 -15.11 -9.20
C ARG A 213 13.94 -13.79 -8.92
N PRO A 214 14.86 -13.37 -9.81
CA PRO A 214 15.57 -12.09 -9.64
C PRO A 214 14.62 -10.89 -9.55
N ALA A 215 13.54 -10.86 -10.35
CA ALA A 215 12.52 -9.82 -10.29
C ALA A 215 11.91 -9.69 -8.89
N ALA A 216 11.53 -10.81 -8.25
CA ALA A 216 10.98 -10.79 -6.90
C ALA A 216 12.02 -10.31 -5.86
N ALA A 217 13.26 -10.75 -5.98
CA ALA A 217 14.36 -10.29 -5.13
C ALA A 217 14.55 -8.77 -5.23
N ARG A 218 14.48 -8.21 -6.44
CA ARG A 218 14.59 -6.79 -6.68
C ARG A 218 13.42 -6.00 -6.04
N VAL A 219 12.19 -6.51 -6.12
CA VAL A 219 11.04 -5.87 -5.45
C VAL A 219 11.20 -5.89 -3.93
N ARG A 220 11.66 -7.00 -3.33
CA ARG A 220 11.96 -7.06 -1.89
C ARG A 220 13.01 -6.03 -1.47
N GLU A 221 14.06 -5.87 -2.26
CA GLU A 221 15.10 -4.86 -2.03
C GLU A 221 14.51 -3.43 -2.05
N LEU A 222 13.68 -3.10 -3.05
CA LEU A 222 13.01 -1.81 -3.16
C LEU A 222 12.11 -1.53 -1.96
N LEU A 223 11.36 -2.53 -1.48
CA LEU A 223 10.51 -2.41 -0.29
C LEU A 223 11.32 -2.23 1.00
N SER A 224 12.49 -2.88 1.10
CA SER A 224 13.38 -2.73 2.25
C SER A 224 14.03 -1.36 2.33
N ALA A 225 14.21 -0.69 1.16
CA ALA A 225 14.78 0.64 1.03
C ALA A 225 13.78 1.78 1.29
N THR A 226 12.52 1.47 1.65
CA THR A 226 11.48 2.49 1.86
C THR A 226 11.87 3.47 2.97
N VAL A 227 11.74 4.77 2.70
CA VAL A 227 12.05 5.85 3.64
C VAL A 227 10.83 6.36 4.40
N ILE A 228 9.62 6.02 3.94
CA ILE A 228 8.36 6.40 4.59
C ILE A 228 8.01 5.32 5.62
N ARG A 229 8.35 5.57 6.88
CA ARG A 229 8.37 4.56 7.95
C ARG A 229 7.64 5.01 9.22
N HIS A 230 6.51 5.70 9.10
CA HIS A 230 5.84 6.32 10.25
C HIS A 230 4.53 5.62 10.68
N ARG A 231 4.12 4.53 10.00
CA ARG A 231 2.91 3.76 10.33
C ARG A 231 3.27 2.42 10.98
N LEU A 232 3.31 1.33 10.21
CA LEU A 232 3.60 0.00 10.75
C LEU A 232 5.07 -0.20 11.09
N ALA A 233 5.98 0.39 10.32
CA ALA A 233 7.41 0.20 10.48
C ALA A 233 7.95 0.45 11.90
N PRO A 234 7.48 1.44 12.70
CA PRO A 234 7.96 1.62 14.07
C PRO A 234 7.74 0.40 14.97
N ASP A 235 6.61 -0.30 14.82
CA ASP A 235 6.24 -1.46 15.64
C ASP A 235 6.85 -2.77 15.13
N PHE A 236 7.28 -2.80 13.86
CA PHE A 236 7.80 -4.00 13.19
C PHE A 236 9.31 -3.96 12.90
N SER A 237 10.00 -2.86 13.25
CA SER A 237 11.44 -2.74 13.06
C SER A 237 12.17 -2.72 14.39
N SER A 238 13.15 -3.63 14.56
CA SER A 238 14.00 -3.71 15.75
C SER A 238 15.35 -4.34 15.39
N ASP A 239 16.22 -4.52 16.38
CA ASP A 239 17.47 -5.27 16.18
C ASP A 239 17.24 -6.74 15.83
N ALA A 240 16.06 -7.28 16.15
CA ALA A 240 15.66 -8.67 15.91
C ALA A 240 14.61 -8.81 14.80
N SER A 241 14.24 -7.73 14.11
CA SER A 241 13.23 -7.78 13.04
C SER A 241 13.46 -6.70 11.99
N ARG A 242 13.22 -7.04 10.72
CA ARG A 242 13.33 -6.13 9.58
C ARG A 242 11.99 -5.97 8.90
N TRP A 243 11.55 -4.73 8.74
CA TRP A 243 10.34 -4.37 8.01
C TRP A 243 10.67 -3.92 6.59
N SER A 244 9.99 -4.51 5.62
CA SER A 244 10.02 -4.14 4.20
C SER A 244 8.60 -3.83 3.75
N GLY A 245 8.30 -2.57 3.39
CA GLY A 245 6.91 -2.20 3.17
C GLY A 245 6.68 -1.03 2.21
N LYS A 246 5.40 -0.80 1.91
CA LYS A 246 4.91 0.30 1.08
C LYS A 246 3.70 0.96 1.72
N THR A 247 3.71 2.30 1.76
CA THR A 247 2.60 3.12 2.25
C THR A 247 1.69 3.60 1.11
N GLY A 248 0.42 3.84 1.42
CA GLY A 248 -0.55 4.53 0.57
C GLY A 248 -1.26 5.64 1.34
N THR A 249 -1.39 6.82 0.73
CA THR A 249 -2.07 7.98 1.33
C THR A 249 -2.83 8.74 0.28
N LEU A 250 -4.09 9.01 0.53
CA LEU A 250 -4.93 9.90 -0.28
C LEU A 250 -6.09 10.40 0.58
N LEU A 251 -6.26 11.71 0.69
CA LEU A 251 -7.34 12.30 1.50
C LEU A 251 -7.43 11.61 2.89
N ASN A 252 -8.55 10.96 3.21
CA ASN A 252 -8.78 10.25 4.46
C ASN A 252 -8.21 8.80 4.49
N LEU A 253 -7.62 8.31 3.40
CA LEU A 253 -7.03 6.97 3.33
C LEU A 253 -5.62 6.93 3.93
N ARG A 254 -5.36 5.90 4.75
CA ARG A 254 -4.04 5.61 5.35
C ARG A 254 -3.79 4.11 5.24
N HIS A 255 -2.79 3.72 4.47
CA HIS A 255 -2.48 2.32 4.22
C HIS A 255 -0.99 2.05 4.42
N GLU A 256 -0.67 0.85 4.86
CA GLU A 256 0.66 0.27 4.74
C GLU A 256 0.55 -1.24 4.60
N VAL A 257 1.36 -1.81 3.70
CA VAL A 257 1.51 -3.25 3.52
C VAL A 257 2.99 -3.61 3.49
N GLY A 258 3.36 -4.77 4.00
CA GLY A 258 4.75 -5.18 4.01
C GLY A 258 4.98 -6.55 4.64
N VAL A 259 6.25 -6.89 4.80
CA VAL A 259 6.68 -8.14 5.44
C VAL A 259 7.64 -7.81 6.56
N VAL A 260 7.43 -8.46 7.69
CA VAL A 260 8.39 -8.51 8.80
C VAL A 260 9.14 -9.83 8.77
N GLU A 261 10.47 -9.74 8.77
CA GLU A 261 11.39 -10.88 8.86
C GLU A 261 12.05 -10.84 10.24
N HIS A 262 11.84 -11.89 11.04
CA HIS A 262 12.39 -12.00 12.39
C HIS A 262 13.69 -12.78 12.42
N ALA A 263 14.54 -12.49 13.39
CA ALA A 263 15.83 -13.18 13.57
C ALA A 263 15.70 -14.68 13.91
N ASP A 264 14.54 -15.10 14.41
CA ASP A 264 14.22 -16.51 14.68
C ASP A 264 13.74 -17.28 13.43
N GLY A 265 13.67 -16.61 12.27
CA GLY A 265 13.28 -17.19 11.01
C GLY A 265 11.78 -17.06 10.66
N ALA A 266 10.96 -16.52 11.55
CA ALA A 266 9.56 -16.25 11.23
C ALA A 266 9.44 -15.10 10.22
N VAL A 267 8.56 -15.26 9.23
CA VAL A 267 8.33 -14.30 8.15
C VAL A 267 6.83 -14.09 8.01
N LEU A 268 6.37 -12.88 8.31
CA LEU A 268 4.93 -12.57 8.28
C LEU A 268 4.63 -11.43 7.32
N ALA A 269 3.66 -11.64 6.44
CA ALA A 269 3.08 -10.59 5.61
C ALA A 269 1.96 -9.88 6.37
N VAL A 270 1.94 -8.57 6.32
CA VAL A 270 1.00 -7.71 7.02
C VAL A 270 0.41 -6.69 6.06
N ALA A 271 -0.91 -6.54 6.05
CA ALA A 271 -1.61 -5.49 5.34
C ALA A 271 -2.56 -4.76 6.30
N ALA A 272 -2.52 -3.43 6.27
CA ALA A 272 -3.43 -2.53 6.97
C ALA A 272 -3.93 -1.47 5.99
N LEU A 273 -5.20 -1.57 5.62
CA LEU A 273 -5.90 -0.62 4.77
C LEU A 273 -6.92 0.11 5.63
N THR A 274 -6.79 1.42 5.79
CA THR A 274 -7.68 2.18 6.68
C THR A 274 -8.21 3.44 6.03
N GLU A 275 -9.39 3.83 6.45
CA GLU A 275 -10.07 5.06 6.14
C GLU A 275 -10.43 5.79 7.43
N SER A 276 -10.10 7.09 7.51
CA SER A 276 -10.43 7.92 8.66
C SER A 276 -11.78 8.63 8.45
N THR A 277 -12.58 8.68 9.50
CA THR A 277 -13.79 9.48 9.57
C THR A 277 -13.54 10.88 10.15
N VAL A 278 -12.29 11.21 10.47
CA VAL A 278 -11.87 12.51 10.98
C VAL A 278 -11.29 13.35 9.84
N PRO A 279 -11.80 14.58 9.59
CA PRO A 279 -11.36 15.43 8.50
C PRO A 279 -10.03 16.14 8.79
N ALA A 280 -8.96 15.37 8.94
CA ALA A 280 -7.61 15.86 9.20
C ALA A 280 -6.57 15.17 8.30
N ALA A 281 -5.65 15.97 7.75
CA ALA A 281 -4.58 15.46 6.90
C ALA A 281 -3.49 14.72 7.70
N VAL A 282 -3.23 15.13 8.94
CA VAL A 282 -2.21 14.58 9.83
C VAL A 282 -2.87 14.01 11.07
N GLN A 283 -2.72 12.73 11.30
CA GLN A 283 -3.37 12.00 12.39
C GLN A 283 -2.40 10.98 13.04
N PRO A 284 -1.39 11.44 13.80
CA PRO A 284 -0.38 10.54 14.37
C PRO A 284 -0.97 9.46 15.28
N ALA A 285 -2.00 9.79 16.06
CA ALA A 285 -2.66 8.83 16.95
C ALA A 285 -3.37 7.71 16.17
N ALA A 286 -4.03 8.05 15.05
CA ALA A 286 -4.67 7.08 14.19
C ALA A 286 -3.65 6.16 13.50
N GLU A 287 -2.52 6.72 13.04
CA GLU A 287 -1.45 5.95 12.42
C GLU A 287 -0.74 5.03 13.44
N ALA A 288 -0.56 5.49 14.68
CA ALA A 288 -0.05 4.66 15.78
C ALA A 288 -1.02 3.52 16.12
N LEU A 289 -2.34 3.79 16.12
CA LEU A 289 -3.33 2.74 16.37
C LEU A 289 -3.34 1.68 15.24
N MET A 290 -3.14 2.07 13.98
CA MET A 290 -2.97 1.09 12.90
C MET A 290 -1.84 0.11 13.21
N ALA A 291 -0.69 0.61 13.69
CA ALA A 291 0.45 -0.22 14.06
C ALA A 291 0.11 -1.13 15.25
N GLN A 292 -0.54 -0.60 16.29
CA GLN A 292 -0.97 -1.38 17.46
C GLN A 292 -1.93 -2.52 17.08
N VAL A 293 -2.91 -2.26 16.22
CA VAL A 293 -3.85 -3.28 15.75
C VAL A 293 -3.12 -4.35 14.95
N ALA A 294 -2.29 -3.96 13.99
CA ALA A 294 -1.49 -4.90 13.21
C ALA A 294 -0.54 -5.72 14.10
N ARG A 295 0.06 -5.08 15.12
CA ARG A 295 0.94 -5.73 16.08
C ARG A 295 0.19 -6.72 16.96
N ALA A 296 -1.01 -6.38 17.43
CA ALA A 296 -1.82 -7.29 18.25
C ALA A 296 -2.20 -8.57 17.47
N LEU A 297 -2.59 -8.43 16.19
CA LEU A 297 -2.85 -9.57 15.31
C LEU A 297 -1.59 -10.41 15.08
N HIS A 298 -0.46 -9.77 14.84
CA HIS A 298 0.84 -10.43 14.65
C HIS A 298 1.26 -11.23 15.87
N ASP A 299 1.22 -10.62 17.08
CA ASP A 299 1.66 -11.26 18.30
C ASP A 299 0.73 -12.42 18.69
N HIS A 300 -0.58 -12.26 18.45
CA HIS A 300 -1.53 -13.35 18.64
C HIS A 300 -1.22 -14.53 17.71
N LEU A 301 -1.03 -14.29 16.41
CA LEU A 301 -0.71 -15.34 15.44
C LEU A 301 0.59 -16.08 15.80
N ARG A 302 1.59 -15.37 16.33
CA ARG A 302 2.86 -15.97 16.79
C ARG A 302 2.75 -16.74 18.09
N SER A 303 1.68 -16.57 18.84
CA SER A 303 1.45 -17.31 20.10
C SER A 303 0.74 -18.66 19.89
N LEU A 304 0.22 -18.90 18.69
CA LEU A 304 -0.42 -20.16 18.28
C LEU A 304 0.62 -21.21 17.87
#